data_09f99c137fe95cfba4a69a4010169929
#
_entry.id   09f99c137fe95cfba4a69a4010169929
#
_cell.length_a   1.000
_cell.length_b   1.000
_cell.length_c   1.000
_cell.angle_alpha   90.00
_cell.angle_beta   90.00
_cell.angle_gamma   90.00
#
_symmetry.space_group_name_H-M   'P 1'
#
loop_
_entity.id
_entity.type
_entity.pdbx_description
1 polymer ?
#
loop_
_entity_poly.entity_id
_entity_poly.type
_entity_poly.pdbx_seq_one_letter_code
_entity_poly.pdbx_strand_id
1 'polypeptide(L)'
;MKKFLLIFLCLAHYISWAQITPRHILEKAYSIEKVKETLIPGKDYKPYPTSVEDWKKVVPDSIIQQVIKNGEEAVSSPFESISGSLSLDFVRSGDRSVHGKLSFGKRNRLTVLILAESVEGNGRFMEAIFNGIWSICEESFWGVPAHISGTGLPDVENPVVDLFS
;
A
#
# COMPACT_ATOMS: atom_id res chain seq x y z
N MET A 1 42.94 35.21 -9.22
CA MET A 1 41.65 35.77 -8.79
C MET A 1 40.61 35.85 -9.92
N LYS A 2 40.87 36.43 -11.09
CA LYS A 2 39.88 36.56 -12.18
C LYS A 2 39.32 35.22 -12.69
N LYS A 3 40.11 34.14 -12.76
CA LYS A 3 39.66 32.81 -13.22
C LYS A 3 38.71 32.13 -12.22
N PHE A 4 38.91 32.31 -10.92
CA PHE A 4 37.99 31.78 -9.88
C PHE A 4 36.64 32.49 -9.86
N LEU A 5 36.62 33.79 -10.13
CA LEU A 5 35.40 34.58 -10.21
C LEU A 5 34.52 34.11 -11.38
N LEU A 6 35.14 33.77 -12.53
CA LEU A 6 34.42 33.29 -13.71
C LEU A 6 33.76 31.91 -13.48
N ILE A 7 34.48 31.00 -12.80
CA ILE A 7 33.93 29.67 -12.44
C ILE A 7 32.77 29.80 -11.46
N PHE A 8 32.86 30.69 -10.49
CA PHE A 8 31.78 30.95 -9.54
C PHE A 8 30.54 31.55 -10.21
N LEU A 9 30.69 32.45 -11.17
CA LEU A 9 29.62 33.03 -11.97
C LEU A 9 28.95 31.97 -12.86
N CYS A 10 29.69 31.06 -13.45
CA CYS A 10 29.13 29.94 -14.24
C CYS A 10 28.34 28.97 -13.35
N LEU A 11 28.84 28.60 -12.17
CA LEU A 11 28.13 27.74 -11.22
C LEU A 11 26.85 28.39 -10.69
N ALA A 12 26.86 29.70 -10.42
CA ALA A 12 25.66 30.43 -9.99
C ALA A 12 24.56 30.46 -11.07
N HIS A 13 24.93 30.48 -12.35
CA HIS A 13 23.98 30.39 -13.46
C HIS A 13 23.35 28.99 -13.56
N TYR A 14 24.10 27.90 -13.30
CA TYR A 14 23.56 26.56 -13.33
C TYR A 14 22.54 26.32 -12.23
N ILE A 15 22.71 26.88 -11.04
CA ILE A 15 21.77 26.75 -9.92
C ILE A 15 20.43 27.49 -10.21
N SER A 16 20.51 28.59 -10.99
CA SER A 16 19.34 29.42 -11.33
C SER A 16 18.34 28.74 -12.29
N TRP A 17 18.73 27.69 -13.03
CA TRP A 17 17.89 27.03 -14.04
C TRP A 17 17.15 25.81 -13.52
N ALA A 18 17.37 25.42 -12.26
CA ALA A 18 16.74 24.25 -11.67
C ALA A 18 15.39 24.53 -10.98
N GLN A 19 14.83 25.71 -11.10
CA GLN A 19 13.50 26.01 -10.56
C GLN A 19 12.43 25.40 -11.45
N ILE A 20 11.83 24.31 -10.96
CA ILE A 20 10.63 23.71 -11.57
C ILE A 20 9.49 24.70 -11.38
N THR A 21 9.08 25.36 -12.45
CA THR A 21 7.89 26.22 -12.43
C THR A 21 6.63 25.33 -12.44
N PRO A 22 5.77 25.41 -11.42
CA PRO A 22 4.52 24.66 -11.41
C PRO A 22 3.68 24.98 -12.64
N ARG A 23 3.25 23.99 -13.37
CA ARG A 23 2.48 24.19 -14.61
C ARG A 23 1.02 24.57 -14.35
N HIS A 24 0.49 24.26 -13.17
CA HIS A 24 -0.90 24.53 -12.77
C HIS A 24 -1.94 24.07 -13.81
N ILE A 25 -1.67 22.93 -14.47
CA ILE A 25 -2.47 22.47 -15.60
C ILE A 25 -3.91 22.17 -15.16
N LEU A 26 -4.08 21.50 -14.03
CA LEU A 26 -5.41 21.15 -13.51
C LEU A 26 -6.18 22.40 -13.05
N GLU A 27 -5.53 23.31 -12.32
CA GLU A 27 -6.14 24.55 -11.85
C GLU A 27 -6.59 25.45 -13.02
N LYS A 28 -5.84 25.44 -14.13
CA LYS A 28 -6.20 26.19 -15.35
C LYS A 28 -7.32 25.55 -16.14
N ALA A 29 -7.42 24.22 -16.11
CA ALA A 29 -8.41 23.47 -16.88
C ALA A 29 -9.75 23.32 -16.14
N TYR A 30 -9.73 23.29 -14.81
CA TYR A 30 -10.92 23.03 -13.99
C TYR A 30 -10.98 24.00 -12.82
N SER A 31 -12.12 24.70 -12.69
CA SER A 31 -12.40 25.45 -11.47
C SER A 31 -12.71 24.51 -10.30
N ILE A 32 -12.49 24.98 -9.08
CA ILE A 32 -12.81 24.22 -7.86
C ILE A 32 -14.28 23.84 -7.81
N GLU A 33 -15.16 24.75 -8.29
CA GLU A 33 -16.62 24.52 -8.35
C GLU A 33 -16.93 23.36 -9.28
N LYS A 34 -16.33 23.32 -10.47
CA LYS A 34 -16.51 22.25 -11.44
C LYS A 34 -16.00 20.91 -10.93
N VAL A 35 -14.89 20.90 -10.21
CA VAL A 35 -14.36 19.69 -9.56
C VAL A 35 -15.34 19.19 -8.50
N LYS A 36 -15.86 20.07 -7.62
CA LYS A 36 -16.85 19.71 -6.58
C LYS A 36 -18.15 19.17 -7.16
N GLU A 37 -18.64 19.73 -8.27
CA GLU A 37 -19.85 19.24 -8.96
C GLU A 37 -19.65 17.85 -9.59
N THR A 38 -18.43 17.53 -10.00
CA THR A 38 -18.10 16.25 -10.66
C THR A 38 -17.75 15.14 -9.67
N LEU A 39 -17.22 15.50 -8.50
CA LEU A 39 -16.82 14.53 -7.48
C LEU A 39 -18.04 13.89 -6.80
N ILE A 40 -18.03 12.58 -6.74
CA ILE A 40 -18.99 11.83 -5.94
C ILE A 40 -18.62 12.04 -4.46
N PRO A 41 -19.55 12.51 -3.60
CA PRO A 41 -19.28 12.60 -2.17
C PRO A 41 -18.81 11.25 -1.60
N GLY A 42 -17.81 11.25 -0.73
CA GLY A 42 -17.23 10.01 -0.20
C GLY A 42 -18.26 9.06 0.43
N LYS A 43 -19.32 9.58 1.07
CA LYS A 43 -20.44 8.80 1.61
C LYS A 43 -21.27 8.06 0.54
N ASP A 44 -21.27 8.55 -0.69
CA ASP A 44 -22.04 8.02 -1.82
C ASP A 44 -21.15 7.16 -2.74
N TYR A 45 -19.84 7.17 -2.53
CA TYR A 45 -18.88 6.38 -3.29
C TYR A 45 -18.86 4.93 -2.79
N LYS A 46 -19.40 4.04 -3.61
CA LYS A 46 -19.48 2.59 -3.32
C LYS A 46 -18.72 1.82 -4.40
N PRO A 47 -17.38 1.70 -4.28
CA PRO A 47 -16.55 1.07 -5.30
C PRO A 47 -16.76 -0.45 -5.43
N TYR A 48 -17.33 -1.07 -4.39
CA TYR A 48 -17.56 -2.52 -4.33
C TYR A 48 -19.02 -2.83 -3.96
N PRO A 49 -19.55 -3.99 -4.38
CA PRO A 49 -20.81 -4.50 -3.87
C PRO A 49 -20.77 -4.66 -2.35
N THR A 50 -21.89 -4.36 -1.68
CA THR A 50 -21.98 -4.40 -0.21
C THR A 50 -22.82 -5.57 0.31
N SER A 51 -23.42 -6.35 -0.60
CA SER A 51 -24.19 -7.56 -0.26
C SER A 51 -23.78 -8.72 -1.15
N VAL A 52 -24.05 -9.95 -0.68
CA VAL A 52 -23.83 -11.19 -1.46
C VAL A 52 -24.63 -11.16 -2.76
N GLU A 53 -25.88 -10.67 -2.69
CA GLU A 53 -26.75 -10.55 -3.87
C GLU A 53 -26.20 -9.61 -4.92
N ASP A 54 -25.56 -8.52 -4.50
CA ASP A 54 -24.95 -7.56 -5.43
C ASP A 54 -23.66 -8.13 -6.05
N TRP A 55 -22.89 -8.89 -5.29
CA TRP A 55 -21.74 -9.63 -5.83
C TRP A 55 -22.17 -10.62 -6.92
N LYS A 56 -23.24 -11.37 -6.70
CA LYS A 56 -23.80 -12.32 -7.69
C LYS A 56 -24.31 -11.66 -8.97
N LYS A 57 -24.67 -10.38 -8.93
CA LYS A 57 -25.08 -9.62 -10.13
C LYS A 57 -23.92 -9.24 -11.02
N VAL A 58 -22.74 -8.99 -10.44
CA VAL A 58 -21.57 -8.42 -11.15
C VAL A 58 -20.46 -9.43 -11.40
N VAL A 59 -20.45 -10.56 -10.67
CA VAL A 59 -19.40 -11.58 -10.76
C VAL A 59 -20.02 -12.91 -11.20
N PRO A 60 -19.48 -13.57 -12.24
CA PRO A 60 -19.96 -14.90 -12.67
C PRO A 60 -19.82 -15.96 -11.58
N ASP A 61 -20.76 -16.89 -11.51
CA ASP A 61 -20.79 -17.97 -10.51
C ASP A 61 -19.48 -18.78 -10.48
N SER A 62 -18.87 -19.06 -11.63
CA SER A 62 -17.60 -19.78 -11.71
C SER A 62 -16.45 -19.04 -10.98
N ILE A 63 -16.45 -17.73 -11.04
CA ILE A 63 -15.47 -16.90 -10.33
C ILE A 63 -15.79 -16.88 -8.83
N ILE A 64 -17.06 -16.76 -8.45
CA ILE A 64 -17.49 -16.85 -7.05
C ILE A 64 -17.02 -18.16 -6.43
N GLN A 65 -17.26 -19.30 -7.10
CA GLN A 65 -16.80 -20.62 -6.62
C GLN A 65 -15.27 -20.69 -6.47
N GLN A 66 -14.54 -20.11 -7.41
CA GLN A 66 -13.07 -20.07 -7.32
C GLN A 66 -12.60 -19.20 -6.14
N VAL A 67 -13.24 -18.05 -5.91
CA VAL A 67 -12.93 -17.16 -4.77
C VAL A 67 -13.20 -17.88 -3.44
N ILE A 68 -14.31 -18.57 -3.31
CA ILE A 68 -14.66 -19.36 -2.13
C ILE A 68 -13.61 -20.45 -1.89
N LYS A 69 -13.25 -21.21 -2.93
CA LYS A 69 -12.22 -22.25 -2.85
C LYS A 69 -10.86 -21.68 -2.40
N ASN A 70 -10.44 -20.54 -2.96
CA ASN A 70 -9.22 -19.87 -2.53
C ASN A 70 -9.29 -19.47 -1.04
N GLY A 71 -10.46 -19.03 -0.57
CA GLY A 71 -10.70 -18.75 0.84
C GLY A 71 -10.55 -19.98 1.73
N GLU A 72 -11.08 -21.12 1.31
CA GLU A 72 -10.94 -22.41 2.02
C GLU A 72 -9.48 -22.84 2.15
N GLU A 73 -8.72 -22.70 1.08
CA GLU A 73 -7.28 -22.96 1.10
C GLU A 73 -6.55 -21.98 2.03
N ALA A 74 -6.94 -20.70 2.03
CA ALA A 74 -6.35 -19.68 2.86
C ALA A 74 -6.62 -19.87 4.36
N VAL A 75 -7.76 -20.39 4.79
CA VAL A 75 -8.08 -20.64 6.21
C VAL A 75 -7.07 -21.57 6.87
N SER A 76 -6.59 -22.59 6.16
CA SER A 76 -5.73 -23.64 6.72
C SER A 76 -4.30 -23.18 7.04
N SER A 77 -3.88 -22.02 6.56
CA SER A 77 -2.52 -21.50 6.76
C SER A 77 -2.44 -20.54 7.96
N PRO A 78 -1.38 -20.51 8.79
CA PRO A 78 -1.23 -19.54 9.86
C PRO A 78 -0.83 -18.14 9.33
N PHE A 79 -1.08 -17.08 10.11
CA PHE A 79 -0.48 -15.78 9.89
C PHE A 79 0.87 -15.74 10.62
N GLU A 80 1.95 -15.84 9.86
CA GLU A 80 3.31 -15.87 10.40
C GLU A 80 3.73 -14.49 10.92
N SER A 81 4.42 -14.43 12.05
CA SER A 81 4.99 -13.20 12.58
C SER A 81 6.25 -12.80 11.80
N ILE A 82 6.43 -11.50 11.58
CA ILE A 82 7.67 -10.95 11.02
C ILE A 82 8.60 -10.67 12.19
N SER A 83 9.72 -11.42 12.27
CA SER A 83 10.69 -11.23 13.35
C SER A 83 11.56 -9.99 13.13
N GLY A 84 12.08 -9.41 14.22
CA GLY A 84 13.03 -8.30 14.14
C GLY A 84 14.31 -8.66 13.35
N SER A 85 14.76 -9.91 13.38
CA SER A 85 15.89 -10.37 12.58
C SER A 85 15.64 -10.29 11.09
N LEU A 86 14.42 -10.61 10.63
CA LEU A 86 14.04 -10.47 9.22
C LEU A 86 14.01 -9.01 8.78
N SER A 87 13.57 -8.11 9.66
CA SER A 87 13.62 -6.67 9.37
C SER A 87 15.06 -6.15 9.23
N LEU A 88 16.03 -6.78 9.92
CA LEU A 88 17.45 -6.44 9.83
C LEU A 88 18.18 -7.10 8.66
N ASP A 89 17.62 -8.11 8.02
CA ASP A 89 18.30 -8.87 6.97
C ASP A 89 18.66 -7.97 5.77
N PHE A 90 17.80 -7.02 5.42
CA PHE A 90 18.11 -6.06 4.36
C PHE A 90 19.38 -5.25 4.66
N VAL A 91 19.54 -4.76 5.89
CA VAL A 91 20.73 -3.98 6.29
C VAL A 91 21.99 -4.85 6.30
N ARG A 92 21.87 -6.13 6.67
CA ARG A 92 23.00 -7.07 6.80
C ARG A 92 23.45 -7.65 5.47
N SER A 93 22.53 -7.95 4.57
CA SER A 93 22.79 -8.72 3.35
C SER A 93 22.30 -8.06 2.06
N GLY A 94 21.48 -6.99 2.15
CA GLY A 94 20.76 -6.42 1.02
C GLY A 94 19.56 -7.25 0.57
N ASP A 95 19.25 -8.39 1.24
CA ASP A 95 18.11 -9.23 0.88
C ASP A 95 16.82 -8.70 1.51
N ARG A 96 15.86 -8.39 0.66
CA ARG A 96 14.50 -7.97 1.04
C ARG A 96 13.43 -9.02 0.71
N SER A 97 13.82 -10.11 0.07
CA SER A 97 12.88 -11.07 -0.53
C SER A 97 12.07 -11.82 0.53
N VAL A 98 12.70 -12.27 1.62
CA VAL A 98 12.05 -13.05 2.67
C VAL A 98 11.06 -12.19 3.44
N HIS A 99 11.48 -10.98 3.88
CA HIS A 99 10.60 -10.04 4.56
C HIS A 99 9.39 -9.69 3.67
N GLY A 100 9.64 -9.30 2.42
CA GLY A 100 8.59 -8.94 1.47
C GLY A 100 7.62 -10.09 1.21
N LYS A 101 8.11 -11.32 1.06
CA LYS A 101 7.27 -12.50 0.86
C LYS A 101 6.29 -12.70 2.04
N LEU A 102 6.76 -12.57 3.27
CA LEU A 102 5.91 -12.72 4.46
C LEU A 102 4.93 -11.56 4.59
N SER A 103 5.41 -10.32 4.50
CA SER A 103 4.58 -9.12 4.65
C SER A 103 3.45 -9.06 3.62
N PHE A 104 3.78 -9.18 2.34
CA PHE A 104 2.77 -9.19 1.27
C PHE A 104 1.93 -10.46 1.27
N GLY A 105 2.49 -11.61 1.65
CA GLY A 105 1.77 -12.86 1.79
C GLY A 105 0.65 -12.77 2.82
N LYS A 106 0.89 -12.14 3.98
CA LYS A 106 -0.15 -11.91 5.00
C LYS A 106 -1.28 -11.04 4.47
N ARG A 107 -0.96 -9.92 3.81
CA ARG A 107 -1.94 -8.98 3.25
C ARG A 107 -2.75 -9.61 2.14
N ASN A 108 -2.09 -10.33 1.23
CA ASN A 108 -2.76 -11.05 0.15
C ASN A 108 -3.71 -12.12 0.70
N ARG A 109 -3.27 -12.89 1.69
CA ARG A 109 -4.12 -13.88 2.36
C ARG A 109 -5.35 -13.24 3.01
N LEU A 110 -5.17 -12.13 3.73
CA LEU A 110 -6.29 -11.40 4.32
C LEU A 110 -7.28 -10.95 3.23
N THR A 111 -6.78 -10.43 2.11
CA THR A 111 -7.61 -10.03 0.97
C THR A 111 -8.42 -11.20 0.41
N VAL A 112 -7.79 -12.36 0.23
CA VAL A 112 -8.46 -13.58 -0.25
C VAL A 112 -9.60 -14.00 0.70
N LEU A 113 -9.36 -13.98 2.01
CA LEU A 113 -10.38 -14.33 3.01
C LEU A 113 -11.54 -13.32 3.03
N ILE A 114 -11.25 -12.01 2.94
CA ILE A 114 -12.27 -10.96 2.89
C ILE A 114 -13.13 -11.12 1.64
N LEU A 115 -12.53 -11.37 0.48
CA LEU A 115 -13.27 -11.59 -0.76
C LEU A 115 -14.15 -12.84 -0.67
N ALA A 116 -13.64 -13.94 -0.10
CA ALA A 116 -14.40 -15.17 0.08
C ALA A 116 -15.63 -14.94 0.98
N GLU A 117 -15.45 -14.25 2.12
CA GLU A 117 -16.57 -13.91 3.00
C GLU A 117 -17.55 -12.96 2.33
N SER A 118 -17.07 -11.97 1.56
CA SER A 118 -17.92 -11.00 0.88
C SER A 118 -18.85 -11.63 -0.16
N VAL A 119 -18.42 -12.69 -0.84
CA VAL A 119 -19.22 -13.37 -1.86
C VAL A 119 -20.06 -14.52 -1.31
N GLU A 120 -19.69 -15.11 -0.16
CA GLU A 120 -20.40 -16.21 0.48
C GLU A 120 -21.36 -15.74 1.58
N GLY A 121 -20.88 -14.87 2.50
CA GLY A 121 -21.67 -14.25 3.56
C GLY A 121 -22.10 -15.18 4.70
N ASN A 122 -21.40 -16.31 4.90
CA ASN A 122 -21.77 -17.33 5.89
C ASN A 122 -21.04 -17.16 7.24
N GLY A 123 -20.11 -16.22 7.35
CA GLY A 123 -19.35 -15.96 8.57
C GLY A 123 -18.21 -16.94 8.85
N ARG A 124 -18.02 -17.98 8.02
CA ARG A 124 -17.03 -19.03 8.28
C ARG A 124 -15.56 -18.58 8.10
N PHE A 125 -15.32 -17.50 7.38
CA PHE A 125 -13.99 -16.91 7.21
C PHE A 125 -13.68 -15.83 8.24
N MET A 126 -14.67 -15.38 9.02
CA MET A 126 -14.54 -14.22 9.91
C MET A 126 -13.46 -14.38 10.98
N GLU A 127 -13.30 -15.58 11.57
CA GLU A 127 -12.26 -15.81 12.56
C GLU A 127 -10.85 -15.67 11.96
N ALA A 128 -10.64 -16.22 10.75
CA ALA A 128 -9.37 -16.08 10.04
C ALA A 128 -9.10 -14.64 9.59
N ILE A 129 -10.14 -13.91 9.18
CA ILE A 129 -10.04 -12.47 8.85
C ILE A 129 -9.63 -11.68 10.09
N PHE A 130 -10.29 -11.93 11.23
CA PHE A 130 -9.95 -11.24 12.49
C PHE A 130 -8.51 -11.49 12.90
N ASN A 131 -8.05 -12.75 12.84
CA ASN A 131 -6.67 -13.12 13.14
C ASN A 131 -5.68 -12.47 12.17
N GLY A 132 -6.05 -12.32 10.89
CA GLY A 132 -5.24 -11.63 9.89
C GLY A 132 -5.08 -10.14 10.17
N ILE A 133 -6.18 -9.47 10.47
CA ILE A 133 -6.17 -8.05 10.86
C ILE A 133 -5.31 -7.86 12.12
N TRP A 134 -5.55 -8.69 13.14
CA TRP A 134 -4.80 -8.63 14.38
C TRP A 134 -3.30 -8.79 14.15
N SER A 135 -2.90 -9.83 13.41
CA SER A 135 -1.50 -10.11 13.09
C SER A 135 -0.82 -8.97 12.31
N ILE A 136 -1.55 -8.25 11.45
CA ILE A 136 -1.02 -7.09 10.73
C ILE A 136 -0.91 -5.87 11.66
N CYS A 137 -1.90 -5.66 12.53
CA CYS A 137 -1.88 -4.54 13.49
C CYS A 137 -0.76 -4.67 14.53
N GLU A 138 -0.30 -5.89 14.83
CA GLU A 138 0.83 -6.15 15.73
C GLU A 138 2.21 -6.00 15.06
N GLU A 139 2.27 -5.73 13.76
CA GLU A 139 3.55 -5.45 13.10
C GLU A 139 4.13 -4.13 13.59
N SER A 140 5.40 -4.15 13.99
CA SER A 140 6.11 -2.96 14.45
C SER A 140 6.33 -1.92 13.35
N PHE A 141 6.29 -2.37 12.09
CA PHE A 141 6.42 -1.53 10.90
C PHE A 141 5.69 -2.15 9.72
N TRP A 142 4.84 -1.37 9.08
CA TRP A 142 4.01 -1.83 7.96
C TRP A 142 4.68 -1.71 6.58
N GLY A 143 5.82 -1.03 6.51
CA GLY A 143 6.58 -0.86 5.29
C GLY A 143 7.58 -1.98 5.03
N VAL A 144 8.33 -1.82 3.95
CA VAL A 144 9.41 -2.74 3.56
C VAL A 144 10.75 -2.19 4.05
N PRO A 145 11.61 -2.96 4.72
CA PRO A 145 12.90 -2.49 5.25
C PRO A 145 13.78 -1.79 4.21
N ALA A 146 13.68 -2.19 2.94
CA ALA A 146 14.40 -1.57 1.84
C ALA A 146 14.00 -0.10 1.56
N HIS A 147 12.85 0.34 2.07
CA HIS A 147 12.32 1.71 1.90
C HIS A 147 12.59 2.58 3.14
N ILE A 148 13.22 2.04 4.16
CA ILE A 148 13.62 2.76 5.35
C ILE A 148 15.05 3.25 5.16
N SER A 149 15.31 4.55 5.33
CA SER A 149 16.63 5.13 5.14
C SER A 149 17.66 4.62 6.17
N GLY A 150 18.82 4.17 5.71
CA GLY A 150 20.05 4.02 6.49
C GLY A 150 20.14 2.82 7.43
N THR A 151 19.26 2.67 8.38
CA THR A 151 19.38 1.64 9.43
C THR A 151 18.53 0.38 9.21
N GLY A 152 17.57 0.45 8.27
CA GLY A 152 16.58 -0.62 8.08
C GLY A 152 15.62 -0.81 9.26
N LEU A 153 15.65 0.09 10.23
CA LEU A 153 14.75 0.11 11.38
C LEU A 153 13.86 1.37 11.31
N PRO A 154 12.60 1.27 11.77
CA PRO A 154 11.73 2.43 11.86
C PRO A 154 12.34 3.51 12.76
N ASP A 155 12.36 4.74 12.29
CA ASP A 155 12.65 5.89 13.13
C ASP A 155 11.34 6.30 13.82
N VAL A 156 11.30 6.18 15.14
CA VAL A 156 10.10 6.48 15.94
C VAL A 156 9.84 7.99 16.03
N GLU A 157 10.92 8.78 15.98
CA GLU A 157 10.82 10.25 16.05
C GLU A 157 10.45 10.86 14.70
N ASN A 158 10.90 10.24 13.60
CA ASN A 158 10.63 10.70 12.24
C ASN A 158 10.14 9.51 11.38
N PRO A 159 8.89 9.06 11.58
CA PRO A 159 8.37 7.90 10.85
C PRO A 159 8.32 8.19 9.35
N VAL A 160 8.99 7.35 8.59
CA VAL A 160 8.89 7.36 7.13
C VAL A 160 7.59 6.66 6.74
N VAL A 161 6.74 7.36 6.01
CA VAL A 161 5.54 6.79 5.42
C VAL A 161 5.91 6.25 4.05
N ASP A 162 5.87 4.93 3.90
CA ASP A 162 6.02 4.29 2.61
C ASP A 162 4.66 4.27 1.88
N LEU A 163 4.59 4.97 0.75
CA LEU A 163 3.35 5.04 -0.06
C LEU A 163 3.09 3.77 -0.89
N PHE A 164 4.03 2.83 -0.89
CA PHE A 164 3.96 1.60 -1.68
C PHE A 164 3.77 0.34 -0.81
N SER A 165 3.48 0.51 0.47
CA SER A 165 3.29 -0.60 1.42
C SER A 165 1.84 -0.80 1.81
#